data_62ccca4da742d17ccfc95424852a19b2
#
_entry.id   62ccca4da742d17ccfc95424852a19b2
#
_cell.length_a   1.000
_cell.length_b   1.000
_cell.length_c   1.000
_cell.angle_alpha   90.00
_cell.angle_beta   90.00
_cell.angle_gamma   90.00
#
_symmetry.space_group_name_H-M   'P 1'
#
loop_
_entity.id
_entity.type
_entity.pdbx_description
1 polymer ?
#
loop_
_entity_poly.entity_id
_entity_poly.type
_entity_poly.pdbx_seq_one_letter_code
_entity_poly.pdbx_strand_id
1 'polypeptide(L)'
;MRPRALAFGFACLALCIGRASDAQITPLFVIPTESAPVAVAAGASLRVLLTASEPAKLADKLGVRAQAGATSFEYTIGAYPQIAGSADRTWLEATFVIDYDQPEFAPLKTEMTDLGPKPTRAQIVEFVNRTVDENTPRGWDLASIVAKRRQGDCSEHAVLTAAIARLYGIPARVTVGIALLSDGKGFAAYGHAWAEMQEAGTWVVADAAMLEQAANVRYIPMGLMEDEGMGYVMSLAGLSNQWIQKVAVLGPAD
;
A
#
# COMPACT_ATOMS: atom_id res chain seq x y z
N MET A 1 25.14 -70.41 18.56
CA MET A 1 25.39 -69.50 17.43
C MET A 1 24.12 -68.67 17.19
N ARG A 2 24.10 -67.36 17.55
CA ARG A 2 22.98 -66.44 17.29
C ARG A 2 23.43 -65.44 16.24
N PRO A 3 22.63 -65.15 15.20
CA PRO A 3 22.98 -64.14 14.20
C PRO A 3 22.71 -62.74 14.74
N ARG A 4 23.66 -61.84 14.50
CA ARG A 4 23.57 -60.40 14.77
C ARG A 4 22.72 -59.75 13.67
N ALA A 5 21.65 -59.08 14.06
CA ALA A 5 20.89 -58.20 13.19
C ALA A 5 21.61 -56.85 13.06
N LEU A 6 21.94 -56.47 11.83
CA LEU A 6 22.38 -55.12 11.46
C LEU A 6 21.14 -54.22 11.34
N ALA A 7 21.07 -53.20 12.19
CA ALA A 7 20.09 -52.13 12.07
C ALA A 7 20.64 -51.08 11.07
N PHE A 8 19.99 -50.94 9.94
CA PHE A 8 20.19 -49.81 9.02
C PHE A 8 19.38 -48.61 9.53
N GLY A 9 20.12 -47.62 10.01
CA GLY A 9 19.52 -46.35 10.36
C GLY A 9 19.18 -45.54 9.11
N PHE A 10 17.92 -45.35 8.83
CA PHE A 10 17.45 -44.35 7.86
C PHE A 10 17.52 -42.96 8.49
N ALA A 11 18.51 -42.18 8.07
CA ALA A 11 18.53 -40.76 8.37
C ALA A 11 17.49 -40.08 7.47
N CYS A 12 16.34 -39.69 8.05
CA CYS A 12 15.38 -38.81 7.43
C CYS A 12 16.01 -37.40 7.32
N LEU A 13 16.53 -37.08 6.15
CA LEU A 13 16.90 -35.72 5.78
C LEU A 13 15.59 -34.96 5.56
N ALA A 14 15.10 -34.26 6.58
CA ALA A 14 13.98 -33.33 6.44
C ALA A 14 14.46 -32.17 5.58
N LEU A 15 14.13 -32.20 4.28
CA LEU A 15 14.19 -31.01 3.44
C LEU A 15 13.19 -30.01 4.01
N CYS A 16 13.70 -28.97 4.68
CA CYS A 16 12.95 -27.75 4.90
C CYS A 16 12.75 -27.09 3.53
N ILE A 17 11.70 -27.50 2.83
CA ILE A 17 11.16 -26.73 1.73
C ILE A 17 10.52 -25.52 2.41
N GLY A 18 11.28 -24.41 2.44
CA GLY A 18 10.73 -23.10 2.77
C GLY A 18 9.58 -22.87 1.79
N ARG A 19 8.36 -22.88 2.29
CA ARG A 19 7.23 -22.29 1.57
C ARG A 19 7.60 -20.83 1.38
N ALA A 20 7.98 -20.44 0.16
CA ALA A 20 7.76 -19.08 -0.26
C ALA A 20 6.27 -18.85 -0.04
N SER A 21 5.93 -18.04 0.94
CA SER A 21 4.59 -17.51 1.08
C SER A 21 4.37 -16.67 -0.17
N ASP A 22 3.59 -17.20 -1.14
CA ASP A 22 2.92 -16.34 -2.10
C ASP A 22 2.05 -15.43 -1.25
N ALA A 23 2.56 -14.25 -0.92
CA ALA A 23 1.80 -13.22 -0.24
C ALA A 23 0.65 -12.88 -1.19
N GLN A 24 -0.51 -13.39 -0.86
CA GLN A 24 -1.70 -13.27 -1.70
C GLN A 24 -2.27 -11.89 -1.41
N ILE A 25 -1.91 -10.91 -2.26
CA ILE A 25 -2.46 -9.56 -2.20
C ILE A 25 -3.97 -9.67 -2.26
N THR A 26 -4.66 -9.19 -1.25
CA THR A 26 -6.11 -9.04 -1.27
C THR A 26 -6.46 -7.64 -1.77
N PRO A 27 -6.75 -7.48 -3.07
CA PRO A 27 -7.04 -6.16 -3.63
C PRO A 27 -8.42 -5.68 -3.20
N LEU A 28 -8.57 -4.36 -3.00
CA LEU A 28 -9.90 -3.75 -2.82
C LEU A 28 -10.79 -4.05 -4.04
N PHE A 29 -10.21 -4.01 -5.24
CA PHE A 29 -10.83 -4.42 -6.51
C PHE A 29 -9.74 -4.55 -7.58
N VAL A 30 -10.02 -5.36 -8.61
CA VAL A 30 -9.15 -5.55 -9.77
C VAL A 30 -9.57 -4.59 -10.88
N ILE A 31 -8.59 -3.89 -11.46
CA ILE A 31 -8.82 -3.00 -12.60
C ILE A 31 -8.44 -3.72 -13.89
N PRO A 32 -9.31 -3.70 -14.92
CA PRO A 32 -8.96 -4.17 -16.24
C PRO A 32 -7.65 -3.55 -16.74
N THR A 33 -6.68 -4.38 -17.06
CA THR A 33 -5.35 -3.93 -17.49
C THR A 33 -5.05 -4.47 -18.87
N GLU A 34 -4.58 -3.61 -19.76
CA GLU A 34 -4.04 -3.99 -21.06
C GLU A 34 -2.55 -3.63 -21.08
N SER A 35 -1.72 -4.58 -21.44
CA SER A 35 -0.31 -4.32 -21.68
C SER A 35 0.16 -5.10 -22.90
N ALA A 36 0.91 -4.44 -23.79
CA ALA A 36 1.77 -5.17 -24.70
C ALA A 36 2.82 -5.90 -23.83
N PRO A 37 3.35 -7.05 -24.26
CA PRO A 37 4.48 -7.68 -23.58
C PRO A 37 5.69 -6.73 -23.68
N VAL A 38 5.91 -5.95 -22.61
CA VAL A 38 7.01 -4.99 -22.53
C VAL A 38 7.82 -5.33 -21.29
N ALA A 39 9.08 -5.67 -21.49
CA ALA A 39 10.01 -5.75 -20.39
C ALA A 39 10.34 -4.34 -19.90
N VAL A 40 10.00 -4.04 -18.66
CA VAL A 40 10.27 -2.75 -18.03
C VAL A 40 11.20 -2.98 -16.85
N ALA A 41 12.30 -2.23 -16.81
CA ALA A 41 13.22 -2.30 -15.68
C ALA A 41 12.53 -1.86 -14.38
N ALA A 42 12.91 -2.47 -13.26
CA ALA A 42 12.44 -2.05 -11.95
C ALA A 42 12.69 -0.55 -11.75
N GLY A 43 11.68 0.18 -11.28
CA GLY A 43 11.78 1.64 -11.06
C GLY A 43 11.76 2.51 -12.32
N ALA A 44 11.76 1.96 -13.53
CA ALA A 44 11.65 2.77 -14.75
C ALA A 44 10.29 3.45 -14.85
N SER A 45 10.27 4.67 -15.38
CA SER A 45 9.04 5.41 -15.68
C SER A 45 8.21 4.70 -16.75
N LEU A 46 6.88 4.75 -16.59
CA LEU A 46 5.93 4.11 -17.50
C LEU A 46 4.94 5.11 -18.07
N ARG A 47 4.67 5.01 -19.36
CA ARG A 47 3.51 5.66 -19.94
C ARG A 47 2.31 4.73 -19.89
N VAL A 48 1.20 5.26 -19.39
CA VAL A 48 -0.08 4.56 -19.30
C VAL A 48 -1.20 5.42 -19.86
N LEU A 49 -2.23 4.77 -20.42
CA LEU A 49 -3.49 5.41 -20.75
C LEU A 49 -4.49 5.04 -19.64
N LEU A 50 -4.99 6.04 -18.94
CA LEU A 50 -5.95 5.88 -17.85
C LEU A 50 -7.36 6.21 -18.36
N THR A 51 -8.28 5.26 -18.27
CA THR A 51 -9.71 5.49 -18.47
C THR A 51 -10.36 5.65 -17.11
N ALA A 52 -11.11 6.72 -16.88
CA ALA A 52 -11.71 7.04 -15.59
C ALA A 52 -13.13 7.58 -15.76
N SER A 53 -13.92 7.54 -14.69
CA SER A 53 -15.27 8.12 -14.66
C SER A 53 -15.24 9.65 -14.78
N GLU A 54 -14.25 10.30 -14.15
CA GLU A 54 -14.04 11.74 -14.18
C GLU A 54 -12.60 12.06 -14.61
N PRO A 55 -12.25 11.83 -15.89
CA PRO A 55 -10.86 11.87 -16.34
C PRO A 55 -10.22 13.27 -16.19
N ALA A 56 -10.97 14.34 -16.42
CA ALA A 56 -10.45 15.70 -16.26
C ALA A 56 -10.06 16.01 -14.81
N LYS A 57 -10.86 15.57 -13.85
CA LYS A 57 -10.63 15.78 -12.43
C LYS A 57 -9.45 14.94 -11.92
N LEU A 58 -9.34 13.70 -12.39
CA LEU A 58 -8.21 12.85 -12.06
C LEU A 58 -6.91 13.38 -12.67
N ALA A 59 -6.94 13.82 -13.94
CA ALA A 59 -5.79 14.40 -14.63
C ALA A 59 -5.26 15.64 -13.90
N ASP A 60 -6.18 16.53 -13.47
CA ASP A 60 -5.82 17.73 -12.70
C ASP A 60 -5.12 17.38 -11.38
N LYS A 61 -5.64 16.38 -10.64
CA LYS A 61 -4.99 15.87 -9.42
C LYS A 61 -3.60 15.30 -9.67
N LEU A 62 -3.39 14.64 -10.80
CA LEU A 62 -2.10 14.08 -11.20
C LEU A 62 -1.17 15.12 -11.85
N GLY A 63 -1.59 16.40 -11.93
CA GLY A 63 -0.79 17.48 -12.51
C GLY A 63 -0.66 17.42 -14.03
N VAL A 64 -1.59 16.71 -14.71
CA VAL A 64 -1.63 16.61 -16.18
C VAL A 64 -2.97 17.12 -16.72
N ARG A 65 -3.12 17.21 -18.03
CA ARG A 65 -4.37 17.67 -18.67
C ARG A 65 -5.02 16.55 -19.46
N ALA A 66 -6.31 16.33 -19.22
CA ALA A 66 -7.16 15.57 -20.12
C ALA A 66 -7.78 16.50 -21.16
N GLN A 67 -8.00 16.01 -22.38
CA GLN A 67 -8.76 16.74 -23.39
C GLN A 67 -10.24 16.85 -22.98
N ALA A 68 -10.88 17.95 -23.35
CA ALA A 68 -12.31 18.14 -23.07
C ALA A 68 -13.14 17.03 -23.74
N GLY A 69 -14.02 16.39 -22.97
CA GLY A 69 -14.88 15.29 -23.43
C GLY A 69 -14.17 13.94 -23.61
N ALA A 70 -12.87 13.84 -23.33
CA ALA A 70 -12.16 12.57 -23.35
C ALA A 70 -12.62 11.67 -22.20
N THR A 71 -12.65 10.36 -22.44
CA THR A 71 -12.90 9.32 -21.39
C THR A 71 -11.60 8.79 -20.80
N SER A 72 -10.46 9.13 -21.41
CA SER A 72 -9.12 8.68 -21.02
C SER A 72 -8.07 9.76 -21.28
N PHE A 73 -6.92 9.62 -20.62
CA PHE A 73 -5.75 10.50 -20.80
C PHE A 73 -4.45 9.72 -20.58
N GLU A 74 -3.38 10.17 -21.23
CA GLU A 74 -2.04 9.62 -20.98
C GLU A 74 -1.47 10.19 -19.69
N TYR A 75 -0.80 9.31 -18.93
CA TYR A 75 -0.08 9.66 -17.72
C TYR A 75 1.28 8.96 -17.70
N THR A 76 2.31 9.67 -17.27
CA THR A 76 3.63 9.08 -17.03
C THR A 76 3.81 8.81 -15.55
N ILE A 77 3.86 7.53 -15.17
CA ILE A 77 4.22 7.11 -13.83
C ILE A 77 5.74 7.21 -13.74
N GLY A 78 6.21 8.22 -13.02
CA GLY A 78 7.62 8.50 -12.79
C GLY A 78 7.87 8.86 -11.33
N ALA A 79 8.29 10.09 -11.06
CA ALA A 79 8.35 10.60 -9.70
C ALA A 79 6.95 10.57 -9.08
N TYR A 80 6.88 10.18 -7.80
CA TYR A 80 5.61 10.10 -7.08
C TYR A 80 4.95 11.50 -7.00
N PRO A 81 3.70 11.67 -7.45
CA PRO A 81 3.06 12.97 -7.46
C PRO A 81 2.74 13.46 -6.05
N GLN A 82 2.90 14.75 -5.82
CA GLN A 82 2.57 15.40 -4.54
C GLN A 82 1.11 15.84 -4.55
N ILE A 83 0.20 15.00 -4.07
CA ILE A 83 -1.22 15.35 -3.98
C ILE A 83 -1.42 16.39 -2.87
N ALA A 84 -2.08 17.49 -3.21
CA ALA A 84 -2.46 18.51 -2.25
C ALA A 84 -3.45 17.94 -1.24
N GLY A 85 -3.21 18.24 0.04
CA GLY A 85 -4.11 17.97 1.16
C GLY A 85 -4.53 19.25 1.84
N SER A 86 -5.27 19.13 2.94
CA SER A 86 -5.69 20.25 3.76
C SER A 86 -4.48 21.04 4.25
N ALA A 87 -4.41 22.32 3.87
CA ALA A 87 -3.24 23.17 4.11
C ALA A 87 -3.04 23.51 5.60
N ASP A 88 -4.10 23.44 6.39
CA ASP A 88 -4.14 23.74 7.83
C ASP A 88 -3.93 22.50 8.71
N ARG A 89 -3.80 21.31 8.09
CA ARG A 89 -3.63 20.05 8.80
C ARG A 89 -2.18 19.61 8.85
N THR A 90 -1.71 19.37 10.07
CA THR A 90 -0.32 18.90 10.29
C THR A 90 -0.11 17.43 9.99
N TRP A 91 -1.18 16.61 9.95
CA TRP A 91 -1.13 15.17 9.81
C TRP A 91 -0.33 14.44 10.91
N LEU A 92 -0.38 15.00 12.12
CA LEU A 92 0.30 14.48 13.31
C LEU A 92 -0.66 14.02 14.40
N GLU A 93 -1.88 14.55 14.43
CA GLU A 93 -2.83 14.35 15.52
C GLU A 93 -3.51 12.98 15.43
N ALA A 94 -3.92 12.47 16.58
CA ALA A 94 -4.88 11.37 16.64
C ALA A 94 -6.24 11.87 16.13
N THR A 95 -6.94 10.99 15.43
CA THR A 95 -8.27 11.26 14.86
C THR A 95 -9.20 10.08 15.15
N PHE A 96 -10.43 10.11 14.68
CA PHE A 96 -11.33 8.98 14.87
C PHE A 96 -10.80 7.70 14.19
N VAL A 97 -10.19 7.80 13.00
CA VAL A 97 -9.65 6.64 12.28
C VAL A 97 -8.22 6.31 12.70
N ILE A 98 -7.38 7.33 12.87
CA ILE A 98 -5.98 7.18 13.27
C ILE A 98 -5.86 7.40 14.80
N ASP A 99 -6.55 6.57 15.56
CA ASP A 99 -6.80 6.69 17.00
C ASP A 99 -5.70 6.04 17.87
N TYR A 100 -4.45 6.39 17.60
CA TYR A 100 -3.26 5.80 18.24
C TYR A 100 -3.12 6.13 19.74
N ASP A 101 -3.94 7.00 20.28
CA ASP A 101 -4.02 7.36 21.71
C ASP A 101 -4.86 6.37 22.52
N GLN A 102 -5.59 5.46 21.85
CA GLN A 102 -6.43 4.48 22.51
C GLN A 102 -5.62 3.41 23.28
N PRO A 103 -6.17 2.84 24.38
CA PRO A 103 -5.48 1.86 25.21
C PRO A 103 -5.08 0.58 24.46
N GLU A 104 -5.75 0.24 23.37
CA GLU A 104 -5.43 -0.89 22.51
C GLU A 104 -4.03 -0.81 21.90
N PHE A 105 -3.45 0.38 21.80
CA PHE A 105 -2.07 0.59 21.36
C PHE A 105 -1.01 0.24 22.42
N ALA A 106 -1.37 0.06 23.69
CA ALA A 106 -0.39 -0.17 24.75
C ALA A 106 0.52 -1.40 24.51
N PRO A 107 0.01 -2.58 24.12
CA PRO A 107 0.87 -3.71 23.77
C PRO A 107 1.79 -3.40 22.58
N LEU A 108 1.26 -2.77 21.55
CA LEU A 108 2.03 -2.41 20.36
C LEU A 108 3.15 -1.42 20.67
N LYS A 109 2.89 -0.41 21.50
CA LYS A 109 3.92 0.56 21.95
C LYS A 109 5.08 -0.14 22.68
N THR A 110 4.82 -1.23 23.39
CA THR A 110 5.88 -2.03 24.03
C THR A 110 6.74 -2.72 22.97
N GLU A 111 6.13 -3.31 21.94
CA GLU A 111 6.85 -3.96 20.83
C GLU A 111 7.63 -2.94 19.98
N MET A 112 7.11 -1.72 19.85
CA MET A 112 7.75 -0.64 19.10
C MET A 112 9.05 -0.11 19.76
N THR A 113 9.35 -0.49 21.01
CA THR A 113 10.60 -0.06 21.68
C THR A 113 11.84 -0.47 20.89
N ASP A 114 11.77 -1.58 20.15
CA ASP A 114 12.86 -2.06 19.31
C ASP A 114 13.13 -1.17 18.09
N LEU A 115 12.20 -0.31 17.70
CA LEU A 115 12.39 0.66 16.63
C LEU A 115 13.29 1.82 17.03
N GLY A 116 13.52 2.02 18.34
CA GLY A 116 14.27 3.14 18.87
C GLY A 116 13.48 4.47 18.81
N PRO A 117 14.12 5.59 19.19
CA PRO A 117 13.42 6.87 19.36
C PRO A 117 13.15 7.63 18.06
N LYS A 118 13.80 7.27 16.96
CA LYS A 118 13.67 7.93 15.65
C LYS A 118 13.72 6.89 14.52
N PRO A 119 12.69 6.07 14.37
CA PRO A 119 12.69 5.07 13.32
C PRO A 119 12.64 5.72 11.94
N THR A 120 13.29 5.08 10.99
CA THR A 120 13.15 5.41 9.58
C THR A 120 11.81 4.91 9.04
N ARG A 121 11.38 5.45 7.91
CA ARG A 121 10.20 4.95 7.18
C ARG A 121 10.28 3.44 6.91
N ALA A 122 11.44 2.95 6.45
CA ALA A 122 11.63 1.53 6.18
C ALA A 122 11.40 0.67 7.43
N GLN A 123 11.91 1.07 8.58
CA GLN A 123 11.71 0.35 9.84
C GLN A 123 10.24 0.31 10.27
N ILE A 124 9.51 1.42 10.09
CA ILE A 124 8.07 1.46 10.37
C ILE A 124 7.31 0.54 9.43
N VAL A 125 7.59 0.61 8.12
CA VAL A 125 6.96 -0.24 7.10
C VAL A 125 7.21 -1.72 7.38
N GLU A 126 8.44 -2.13 7.65
CA GLU A 126 8.80 -3.50 8.01
C GLU A 126 8.11 -3.96 9.31
N PHE A 127 8.02 -3.06 10.30
CA PHE A 127 7.33 -3.38 11.54
C PHE A 127 5.86 -3.65 11.32
N VAL A 128 5.16 -2.82 10.55
CA VAL A 128 3.74 -3.01 10.24
C VAL A 128 3.54 -4.25 9.39
N ASN A 129 4.34 -4.47 8.35
CA ASN A 129 4.26 -5.66 7.51
C ASN A 129 4.31 -6.97 8.31
N ARG A 130 5.25 -7.11 9.27
CA ARG A 130 5.33 -8.30 10.13
C ARG A 130 4.29 -8.35 11.25
N THR A 131 3.62 -7.22 11.53
CA THR A 131 2.64 -7.09 12.63
C THR A 131 1.24 -7.44 12.19
N VAL A 132 0.87 -7.08 10.97
CA VAL A 132 -0.47 -7.31 10.41
C VAL A 132 -0.44 -8.52 9.49
N ASP A 133 -1.28 -9.50 9.80
CA ASP A 133 -1.44 -10.70 8.98
C ASP A 133 -2.49 -10.44 7.88
N GLU A 134 -2.08 -10.55 6.63
CA GLU A 134 -2.86 -10.20 5.43
C GLU A 134 -3.87 -11.30 5.04
N ASN A 135 -4.62 -11.83 5.99
CA ASN A 135 -5.48 -12.99 5.71
C ASN A 135 -6.98 -12.71 5.63
N THR A 136 -7.43 -11.47 5.84
CA THR A 136 -8.88 -11.23 5.91
C THR A 136 -9.25 -9.84 5.43
N PRO A 137 -9.93 -9.71 4.27
CA PRO A 137 -10.52 -8.45 3.84
C PRO A 137 -11.50 -7.96 4.90
N ARG A 138 -11.30 -6.77 5.45
CA ARG A 138 -12.14 -6.23 6.51
C ARG A 138 -12.77 -4.89 6.19
N GLY A 139 -12.19 -4.13 5.36
CA GLY A 139 -12.71 -2.82 4.98
C GLY A 139 -12.60 -1.78 6.11
N TRP A 140 -11.50 -1.08 6.18
CA TRP A 140 -11.28 0.18 6.93
C TRP A 140 -11.55 0.12 8.44
N ASP A 141 -10.85 -0.75 9.14
CA ASP A 141 -10.82 -0.75 10.61
C ASP A 141 -10.05 0.48 11.16
N LEU A 142 -10.41 0.92 12.37
CA LEU A 142 -9.68 1.98 13.07
C LEU A 142 -8.28 1.49 13.46
N ALA A 143 -7.32 2.39 13.59
CA ALA A 143 -5.93 2.04 13.92
C ALA A 143 -5.81 1.24 15.24
N SER A 144 -6.61 1.58 16.26
CA SER A 144 -6.67 0.84 17.53
C SER A 144 -7.17 -0.59 17.36
N ILE A 145 -8.15 -0.79 16.49
CA ILE A 145 -8.69 -2.11 16.17
C ILE A 145 -7.63 -2.97 15.48
N VAL A 146 -6.92 -2.39 14.50
CA VAL A 146 -5.82 -3.08 13.81
C VAL A 146 -4.69 -3.41 14.79
N ALA A 147 -4.29 -2.45 15.65
CA ALA A 147 -3.27 -2.66 16.67
C ALA A 147 -3.59 -3.83 17.61
N LYS A 148 -4.87 -4.06 17.91
CA LYS A 148 -5.35 -5.15 18.75
C LYS A 148 -5.46 -6.48 18.02
N ARG A 149 -6.04 -6.47 16.81
CA ARG A 149 -6.38 -7.69 16.05
C ARG A 149 -5.21 -8.26 15.26
N ARG A 150 -4.30 -7.40 14.80
CA ARG A 150 -3.15 -7.77 13.96
C ARG A 150 -3.54 -8.45 12.64
N GLN A 151 -4.68 -8.09 12.09
CA GLN A 151 -5.23 -8.66 10.86
C GLN A 151 -5.84 -7.55 10.03
N GLY A 152 -5.72 -7.67 8.70
CA GLY A 152 -6.30 -6.74 7.79
C GLY A 152 -5.79 -6.90 6.37
N ASP A 153 -6.20 -6.00 5.49
CA ASP A 153 -5.71 -5.87 4.11
C ASP A 153 -4.89 -4.58 3.95
N CYS A 154 -4.80 -4.07 2.74
CA CYS A 154 -4.01 -2.86 2.46
C CYS A 154 -4.50 -1.64 3.25
N SER A 155 -5.79 -1.54 3.54
CA SER A 155 -6.35 -0.41 4.29
C SER A 155 -5.90 -0.41 5.75
N GLU A 156 -5.90 -1.56 6.40
CA GLU A 156 -5.43 -1.73 7.77
C GLU A 156 -3.92 -1.49 7.88
N HIS A 157 -3.13 -1.98 6.93
CA HIS A 157 -1.70 -1.67 6.85
C HIS A 157 -1.46 -0.16 6.73
N ALA A 158 -2.22 0.53 5.86
CA ALA A 158 -2.08 1.96 5.66
C ALA A 158 -2.43 2.76 6.92
N VAL A 159 -3.57 2.44 7.55
CA VAL A 159 -4.04 3.10 8.77
C VAL A 159 -3.06 2.90 9.94
N LEU A 160 -2.57 1.66 10.14
CA LEU A 160 -1.60 1.38 11.20
C LEU A 160 -0.24 2.03 10.93
N THR A 161 0.22 2.06 9.67
CA THR A 161 1.46 2.75 9.29
C THR A 161 1.38 4.24 9.60
N ALA A 162 0.27 4.90 9.23
CA ALA A 162 0.05 6.31 9.52
C ALA A 162 0.00 6.58 11.04
N ALA A 163 -0.68 5.71 11.80
CA ALA A 163 -0.77 5.82 13.25
C ALA A 163 0.60 5.73 13.93
N ILE A 164 1.42 4.75 13.55
CA ILE A 164 2.77 4.58 14.10
C ILE A 164 3.66 5.75 13.72
N ALA A 165 3.64 6.20 12.47
CA ALA A 165 4.41 7.37 12.04
C ALA A 165 4.08 8.61 12.87
N ARG A 166 2.78 8.90 13.09
CA ARG A 166 2.32 10.02 13.91
C ARG A 166 2.76 9.90 15.38
N LEU A 167 2.75 8.69 15.94
CA LEU A 167 3.29 8.44 17.29
C LEU A 167 4.76 8.85 17.43
N TYR A 168 5.54 8.72 16.37
CA TYR A 168 6.93 9.17 16.32
C TYR A 168 7.11 10.62 15.88
N GLY A 169 6.03 11.39 15.75
CA GLY A 169 6.07 12.79 15.32
C GLY A 169 6.38 12.97 13.84
N ILE A 170 6.17 11.94 13.01
CA ILE A 170 6.34 12.00 11.57
C ILE A 170 4.97 12.25 10.94
N PRO A 171 4.77 13.38 10.21
CA PRO A 171 3.51 13.60 9.51
C PRO A 171 3.20 12.44 8.57
N ALA A 172 2.00 11.87 8.69
CA ALA A 172 1.57 10.73 7.88
C ALA A 172 0.07 10.82 7.56
N ARG A 173 -0.30 10.35 6.37
CA ARG A 173 -1.67 10.35 5.87
C ARG A 173 -1.94 9.09 5.06
N VAL A 174 -3.22 8.78 4.87
CA VAL A 174 -3.64 7.63 4.07
C VAL A 174 -4.06 8.11 2.68
N THR A 175 -3.56 7.42 1.67
CA THR A 175 -3.83 7.66 0.26
C THR A 175 -4.52 6.45 -0.35
N VAL A 176 -5.46 6.71 -1.24
CA VAL A 176 -6.18 5.68 -2.00
C VAL A 176 -5.92 5.87 -3.48
N GLY A 177 -5.73 4.79 -4.19
CA GLY A 177 -5.46 4.83 -5.63
C GLY A 177 -5.29 3.44 -6.23
N ILE A 178 -4.40 3.35 -7.19
CA ILE A 178 -4.08 2.11 -7.90
C ILE A 178 -2.64 1.72 -7.63
N ALA A 179 -2.43 0.46 -7.25
CA ALA A 179 -1.15 -0.22 -7.34
C ALA A 179 -1.06 -0.95 -8.69
N LEU A 180 -0.10 -0.58 -9.51
CA LEU A 180 0.22 -1.24 -10.77
C LEU A 180 1.43 -2.14 -10.56
N LEU A 181 1.21 -3.44 -10.53
CA LEU A 181 2.21 -4.46 -10.23
C LEU A 181 2.70 -5.13 -11.51
N SER A 182 4.02 -5.25 -11.65
CA SER A 182 4.65 -6.01 -12.72
C SER A 182 5.05 -7.41 -12.23
N ASP A 183 4.70 -8.44 -12.98
CA ASP A 183 5.17 -9.81 -12.77
C ASP A 183 6.34 -10.20 -13.70
N GLY A 184 6.90 -9.20 -14.41
CA GLY A 184 7.95 -9.39 -15.42
C GLY A 184 7.46 -9.89 -16.79
N LYS A 185 6.18 -10.27 -16.91
CA LYS A 185 5.53 -10.69 -18.16
C LYS A 185 4.42 -9.73 -18.59
N GLY A 186 3.85 -9.01 -17.63
CA GLY A 186 2.78 -8.07 -17.82
C GLY A 186 2.57 -7.20 -16.60
N PHE A 187 1.40 -6.59 -16.55
CA PHE A 187 0.99 -5.72 -15.45
C PHE A 187 -0.41 -6.09 -14.98
N ALA A 188 -0.61 -6.01 -13.67
CA ALA A 188 -1.92 -6.09 -13.05
C ALA A 188 -2.17 -4.81 -12.24
N ALA A 189 -3.37 -4.25 -12.32
CA ALA A 189 -3.76 -3.05 -11.60
C ALA A 189 -4.81 -3.37 -10.54
N TYR A 190 -4.58 -2.90 -9.34
CA TYR A 190 -5.41 -3.15 -8.17
C TYR A 190 -5.80 -1.85 -7.48
N GLY A 191 -7.06 -1.73 -7.05
CA GLY A 191 -7.44 -0.73 -6.07
C GLY A 191 -6.69 -0.96 -4.77
N HIS A 192 -6.07 0.08 -4.22
CA HIS A 192 -5.13 -0.05 -3.14
C HIS A 192 -5.13 1.18 -2.23
N ALA A 193 -4.78 0.96 -0.96
CA ALA A 193 -4.55 2.01 0.01
C ALA A 193 -3.14 1.87 0.59
N TRP A 194 -2.50 2.99 0.82
CA TRP A 194 -1.18 3.05 1.45
C TRP A 194 -1.03 4.29 2.31
N ALA A 195 -0.07 4.28 3.21
CA ALA A 195 0.32 5.49 3.91
C ALA A 195 1.35 6.29 3.09
N GLU A 196 1.32 7.59 3.26
CA GLU A 196 2.40 8.49 2.90
C GLU A 196 2.99 9.09 4.18
N MET A 197 4.30 9.18 4.23
CA MET A 197 5.05 9.83 5.30
C MET A 197 5.81 11.03 4.74
N GLN A 198 5.96 12.09 5.54
CA GLN A 198 6.72 13.26 5.13
C GLN A 198 8.21 13.06 5.42
N GLU A 199 9.03 13.14 4.39
CA GLU A 199 10.50 13.15 4.47
C GLU A 199 11.04 14.43 3.83
N ALA A 200 11.76 15.25 4.58
CA ALA A 200 12.34 16.50 4.09
C ALA A 200 11.35 17.43 3.34
N GLY A 201 10.10 17.48 3.80
CA GLY A 201 9.05 18.31 3.20
C GLY A 201 8.34 17.67 2.01
N THR A 202 8.69 16.45 1.63
CA THR A 202 8.09 15.72 0.51
C THR A 202 7.31 14.50 1.02
N TRP A 203 6.13 14.27 0.46
CA TRP A 203 5.36 13.07 0.75
C TRP A 203 5.92 11.87 -0.01
N VAL A 204 6.23 10.80 0.70
CA VAL A 204 6.78 9.56 0.14
C VAL A 204 5.92 8.36 0.52
N VAL A 205 5.84 7.40 -0.36
CA VAL A 205 5.08 6.16 -0.13
C VAL A 205 5.67 5.39 1.04
N ALA A 206 4.80 4.92 1.93
CA ALA A 206 5.09 4.06 3.06
C ALA A 206 4.07 2.92 3.06
N ASP A 207 4.31 1.91 2.23
CA ASP A 207 3.37 0.83 1.99
C ASP A 207 3.88 -0.47 2.60
N ALA A 208 3.24 -0.87 3.70
CA ALA A 208 3.58 -2.09 4.40
C ALA A 208 2.95 -3.34 3.75
N ALA A 209 1.81 -3.20 3.07
CA ALA A 209 1.16 -4.32 2.39
C ALA A 209 1.93 -4.78 1.15
N MET A 210 2.62 -3.86 0.45
CA MET A 210 3.37 -4.15 -0.78
C MET A 210 4.89 -4.23 -0.55
N LEU A 211 5.35 -4.46 0.68
CA LEU A 211 6.79 -4.44 1.00
C LEU A 211 7.59 -5.43 0.14
N GLU A 212 7.11 -6.66 -0.02
CA GLU A 212 7.78 -7.69 -0.82
C GLU A 212 7.78 -7.37 -2.32
N GLN A 213 6.80 -6.58 -2.79
CA GLN A 213 6.64 -6.16 -4.18
C GLN A 213 7.19 -4.76 -4.46
N ALA A 214 7.81 -4.10 -3.48
CA ALA A 214 8.20 -2.69 -3.55
C ALA A 214 9.03 -2.30 -4.80
N ALA A 215 9.86 -3.22 -5.30
CA ALA A 215 10.64 -3.00 -6.53
C ALA A 215 9.79 -3.04 -7.81
N ASN A 216 8.64 -3.71 -7.78
CA ASN A 216 7.82 -4.03 -8.95
C ASN A 216 6.48 -3.28 -8.96
N VAL A 217 6.13 -2.60 -7.88
CA VAL A 217 4.89 -1.83 -7.77
C VAL A 217 5.10 -0.36 -8.14
N ARG A 218 4.09 0.22 -8.77
CA ARG A 218 3.99 1.66 -9.05
C ARG A 218 2.63 2.16 -8.61
N TYR A 219 2.59 3.40 -8.13
CA TYR A 219 1.40 3.96 -7.53
C TYR A 219 0.82 5.07 -8.39
N ILE A 220 -0.49 5.05 -8.56
CA ILE A 220 -1.28 6.11 -9.18
C ILE A 220 -2.27 6.60 -8.12
N PRO A 221 -1.94 7.66 -7.35
CA PRO A 221 -2.81 8.13 -6.30
C PRO A 221 -4.05 8.81 -6.89
N MET A 222 -5.20 8.53 -6.33
CA MET A 222 -6.48 9.11 -6.73
C MET A 222 -6.97 10.16 -5.74
N GLY A 223 -6.63 10.04 -4.48
CA GLY A 223 -6.99 10.99 -3.44
C GLY A 223 -6.54 10.57 -2.05
N LEU A 224 -6.69 11.50 -1.13
CA LEU A 224 -6.37 11.34 0.28
C LEU A 224 -7.62 11.01 1.09
N MET A 225 -7.47 10.30 2.17
CA MET A 225 -8.48 10.20 3.21
C MET A 225 -8.47 11.50 4.03
N GLU A 226 -9.13 12.54 3.49
CA GLU A 226 -9.20 13.87 4.11
C GLU A 226 -10.06 13.88 5.39
N ASP A 227 -11.21 13.20 5.34
CA ASP A 227 -12.06 13.01 6.52
C ASP A 227 -11.61 11.76 7.27
N GLU A 228 -10.92 11.97 8.38
CA GLU A 228 -10.55 10.91 9.31
C GLU A 228 -11.49 10.88 10.54
N GLY A 229 -12.64 11.51 10.46
CA GLY A 229 -13.72 11.48 11.44
C GLY A 229 -14.70 10.34 11.19
N MET A 230 -15.87 10.39 11.83
CA MET A 230 -16.93 9.38 11.65
C MET A 230 -17.47 9.30 10.21
N GLY A 231 -17.27 10.32 9.40
CA GLY A 231 -17.67 10.38 7.99
C GLY A 231 -16.69 9.74 7.01
N TYR A 232 -15.58 9.19 7.48
CA TYR A 232 -14.48 8.69 6.64
C TYR A 232 -14.94 7.71 5.55
N VAL A 233 -15.90 6.84 5.83
CA VAL A 233 -16.45 5.89 4.85
C VAL A 233 -17.11 6.62 3.69
N MET A 234 -17.83 7.72 3.96
CA MET A 234 -18.46 8.54 2.90
C MET A 234 -17.42 9.32 2.10
N SER A 235 -16.36 9.80 2.76
CA SER A 235 -15.21 10.43 2.08
C SER A 235 -14.56 9.47 1.09
N LEU A 236 -14.31 8.23 1.51
CA LEU A 236 -13.77 7.18 0.65
C LEU A 236 -14.73 6.81 -0.49
N ALA A 237 -16.04 6.70 -0.21
CA ALA A 237 -17.05 6.48 -1.24
C ALA A 237 -17.08 7.62 -2.27
N GLY A 238 -16.84 8.87 -1.84
CA GLY A 238 -16.70 10.03 -2.73
C GLY A 238 -15.52 9.91 -3.71
N LEU A 239 -14.45 9.25 -3.31
CA LEU A 239 -13.34 8.95 -4.20
C LEU A 239 -13.71 7.93 -5.28
N SER A 240 -14.69 7.05 -5.03
CA SER A 240 -15.11 6.02 -5.98
C SER A 240 -15.63 6.59 -7.31
N ASN A 241 -16.19 7.79 -7.31
CA ASN A 241 -16.63 8.48 -8.54
C ASN A 241 -15.49 8.86 -9.48
N GLN A 242 -14.24 8.81 -9.00
CA GLN A 242 -13.03 9.11 -9.77
C GLN A 242 -12.25 7.85 -10.14
N TRP A 243 -12.83 6.68 -9.88
CA TRP A 243 -12.14 5.42 -10.08
C TRP A 243 -11.67 5.23 -11.51
N ILE A 244 -10.41 4.79 -11.61
CA ILE A 244 -9.84 4.32 -12.86
C ILE A 244 -10.55 3.04 -13.27
N GLN A 245 -11.16 3.06 -14.44
CA GLN A 245 -11.92 1.93 -14.99
C GLN A 245 -11.03 0.97 -15.77
N LYS A 246 -9.90 1.48 -16.29
CA LYS A 246 -8.96 0.71 -17.09
C LYS A 246 -7.59 1.37 -17.08
N VAL A 247 -6.55 0.54 -17.07
CA VAL A 247 -5.16 0.95 -17.28
C VAL A 247 -4.62 0.24 -18.50
N ALA A 248 -4.18 0.98 -19.51
CA ALA A 248 -3.42 0.42 -20.62
C ALA A 248 -1.95 0.86 -20.50
N VAL A 249 -1.03 -0.09 -20.38
CA VAL A 249 0.41 0.19 -20.33
C VAL A 249 0.94 0.35 -21.74
N LEU A 250 1.43 1.54 -22.05
CA LEU A 250 1.92 1.92 -23.39
C LEU A 250 3.41 1.58 -23.58
N GLY A 251 4.16 1.48 -22.48
CA GLY A 251 5.58 1.16 -22.49
C GLY A 251 6.41 2.06 -21.57
N PRO A 252 7.74 1.93 -21.58
CA PRO A 252 8.61 2.83 -20.83
C PRO A 252 8.43 4.26 -21.31
N ALA A 253 8.59 5.21 -20.40
CA ALA A 253 8.76 6.61 -20.76
C ALA A 253 10.24 6.81 -21.09
N ASP A 254 10.52 7.38 -22.27
CA ASP A 254 11.87 7.70 -22.75
C ASP A 254 12.54 8.76 -21.87
#